data_55f8823433e89c6e51b76d54fdf6916b
#
_entry.id   55f8823433e89c6e51b76d54fdf6916b
#
_cell.length_a   1.000
_cell.length_b   1.000
_cell.length_c   1.000
_cell.angle_alpha   90.00
_cell.angle_beta   90.00
_cell.angle_gamma   90.00
#
_symmetry.space_group_name_H-M   'P 1'
#
loop_
_entity.id
_entity.type
_entity.pdbx_description
1 polymer ?
#
loop_
_entity_poly.entity_id
_entity_poly.type
_entity_poly.pdbx_seq_one_letter_code
_entity_poly.pdbx_strand_id
1 'polypeptide(L)'
;MKTAFVFPGLNGLLRQKDRERYLELPHVIKRLQQAEGALLRDLGMKTDLMGMVKTNTDEIYRIDNISLAAVVISSIQVGVVDHLREHFPNPDWMVGVSLGDIARTVSSGAYDFEVAVVSHVKFTHKIDGIDKLGGNIGVATTLQKPFTNDDFEWFEAQGVDVSVLTSRFLNVGALFSSLENVREKAKDRGWRIMPIIDYPAHSRYIKPYVDASREEFMNVKTMVPQVPIFSTLSCKMLVEPEEIKEEFLETIIRTIHFEKAITTLHKEHGVTRFINIGPCKSLYTLLRDIPLEFQVTDAEDLLASTK
;
A
#
# COMPACT_ATOMS: atom_id res chain seq x y z
N MET A 1 -19.59 -3.20 -17.30
CA MET A 1 -18.11 -3.34 -17.14
C MET A 1 -17.84 -3.24 -15.65
N LYS A 2 -17.29 -4.30 -15.04
CA LYS A 2 -16.95 -4.26 -13.61
C LYS A 2 -15.59 -3.58 -13.41
N THR A 3 -15.51 -2.74 -12.39
CA THR A 3 -14.36 -1.88 -12.10
C THR A 3 -13.81 -2.15 -10.70
N ALA A 4 -12.50 -2.19 -10.54
CA ALA A 4 -11.83 -2.20 -9.26
C ALA A 4 -10.94 -0.96 -9.07
N PHE A 5 -11.00 -0.33 -7.90
CA PHE A 5 -10.03 0.67 -7.47
C PHE A 5 -8.87 -0.04 -6.78
N VAL A 6 -7.65 0.34 -7.15
CA VAL A 6 -6.42 -0.27 -6.64
C VAL A 6 -5.56 0.79 -5.98
N PHE A 7 -5.27 0.60 -4.69
CA PHE A 7 -4.60 1.58 -3.83
C PHE A 7 -3.13 1.19 -3.64
N PRO A 8 -2.18 1.96 -4.18
CA PRO A 8 -0.75 1.72 -3.97
C PRO A 8 -0.31 1.98 -2.52
N GLY A 9 0.76 1.30 -2.13
CA GLY A 9 1.38 1.45 -0.83
C GLY A 9 2.30 2.67 -0.72
N LEU A 10 3.32 2.52 0.15
CA LEU A 10 4.22 3.61 0.55
C LEU A 10 4.96 4.29 -0.61
N ASN A 11 5.19 3.58 -1.73
CA ASN A 11 5.82 4.15 -2.93
C ASN A 11 5.04 5.32 -3.57
N GLY A 12 3.93 5.73 -2.95
CA GLY A 12 3.02 6.74 -3.47
C GLY A 12 3.61 8.15 -3.60
N LEU A 13 4.68 8.50 -2.89
CA LEU A 13 5.18 9.89 -2.81
C LEU A 13 6.52 10.10 -3.55
N LEU A 14 6.74 9.44 -4.68
CA LEU A 14 8.05 9.40 -5.33
C LEU A 14 8.56 10.74 -5.88
N ARG A 15 7.68 11.65 -6.33
CA ARG A 15 8.10 12.94 -6.88
C ARG A 15 7.30 14.09 -6.28
N GLN A 16 7.98 15.10 -5.78
CA GLN A 16 7.38 16.26 -5.15
C GLN A 16 6.32 16.93 -6.06
N LYS A 17 6.67 17.26 -7.29
CA LYS A 17 5.75 17.91 -8.24
C LYS A 17 4.50 17.08 -8.55
N ASP A 18 4.60 15.76 -8.47
CA ASP A 18 3.46 14.87 -8.72
C ASP A 18 2.52 14.84 -7.51
N ARG A 19 3.03 15.09 -6.29
CA ARG A 19 2.23 15.21 -5.07
C ARG A 19 1.54 16.56 -4.97
N GLU A 20 2.26 17.63 -5.26
CA GLU A 20 1.77 19.02 -5.09
C GLU A 20 0.50 19.30 -5.89
N ARG A 21 0.34 18.71 -7.06
CA ARG A 21 -0.87 18.88 -7.87
C ARG A 21 -2.14 18.34 -7.21
N TYR A 22 -2.03 17.39 -6.28
CA TYR A 22 -3.18 16.90 -5.53
C TYR A 22 -3.72 17.95 -4.55
N LEU A 23 -2.93 18.97 -4.20
CA LEU A 23 -3.39 20.13 -3.44
C LEU A 23 -4.30 21.08 -4.24
N GLU A 24 -4.50 20.83 -5.54
CA GLU A 24 -5.53 21.51 -6.34
C GLU A 24 -6.93 20.92 -6.07
N LEU A 25 -7.03 19.75 -5.47
CA LEU A 25 -8.29 19.07 -5.18
C LEU A 25 -8.80 19.44 -3.78
N PRO A 26 -9.97 20.11 -3.67
CA PRO A 26 -10.53 20.50 -2.35
C PRO A 26 -10.75 19.31 -1.42
N HIS A 27 -11.11 18.14 -1.96
CA HIS A 27 -11.30 16.91 -1.18
C HIS A 27 -10.00 16.43 -0.54
N VAL A 28 -8.87 16.53 -1.23
CA VAL A 28 -7.55 16.17 -0.69
C VAL A 28 -7.17 17.13 0.43
N ILE A 29 -7.32 18.45 0.22
CA ILE A 29 -7.06 19.46 1.25
C ILE A 29 -7.91 19.17 2.49
N LYS A 30 -9.21 18.90 2.31
CA LYS A 30 -10.12 18.56 3.40
C LYS A 30 -9.64 17.33 4.19
N ARG A 31 -9.19 16.28 3.52
CA ARG A 31 -8.69 15.06 4.20
C ARG A 31 -7.39 15.31 4.95
N LEU A 32 -6.45 16.09 4.41
CA LEU A 32 -5.23 16.49 5.12
C LEU A 32 -5.56 17.28 6.39
N GLN A 33 -6.47 18.27 6.30
CA GLN A 33 -6.91 19.04 7.46
C GLN A 33 -7.66 18.21 8.51
N GLN A 34 -8.48 17.25 8.09
CA GLN A 34 -9.13 16.29 8.99
C GLN A 34 -8.10 15.44 9.73
N ALA A 35 -7.08 14.96 9.02
CA ALA A 35 -5.99 14.19 9.63
C ALA A 35 -5.21 15.02 10.66
N GLU A 36 -4.84 16.26 10.33
CA GLU A 36 -4.18 17.18 11.27
C GLU A 36 -5.03 17.44 12.52
N GLY A 37 -6.33 17.66 12.33
CA GLY A 37 -7.27 17.85 13.43
C GLY A 37 -7.38 16.63 14.34
N ALA A 38 -7.45 15.44 13.77
CA ALA A 38 -7.52 14.18 14.50
C ALA A 38 -6.22 13.91 15.29
N LEU A 39 -5.05 14.09 14.64
CA LEU A 39 -3.75 13.92 15.29
C LEU A 39 -3.54 14.90 16.45
N LEU A 40 -3.96 16.14 16.27
CA LEU A 40 -3.89 17.13 17.36
C LEU A 40 -4.82 16.79 18.53
N ARG A 41 -6.07 16.46 18.24
CA ARG A 41 -7.10 16.16 19.24
C ARG A 41 -6.78 14.89 20.04
N ASP A 42 -6.41 13.80 19.35
CA ASP A 42 -6.35 12.48 19.96
C ASP A 42 -4.95 12.05 20.39
N LEU A 43 -3.89 12.68 19.83
CA LEU A 43 -2.49 12.40 20.15
C LEU A 43 -1.70 13.63 20.64
N GLY A 44 -2.29 14.83 20.64
CA GLY A 44 -1.58 16.08 20.96
C GLY A 44 -0.51 16.45 19.92
N MET A 45 -0.51 15.82 18.74
CA MET A 45 0.50 16.02 17.69
C MET A 45 0.10 17.20 16.80
N LYS A 46 0.87 18.27 16.86
CA LYS A 46 0.77 19.38 15.89
C LYS A 46 1.59 19.03 14.65
N THR A 47 0.93 18.92 13.50
CA THR A 47 1.55 18.54 12.21
C THR A 47 1.25 19.56 11.13
N ASP A 48 2.05 19.59 10.07
CA ASP A 48 1.81 20.33 8.83
C ASP A 48 1.86 19.34 7.66
N LEU A 49 0.75 18.63 7.43
CA LEU A 49 0.68 17.61 6.39
C LEU A 49 0.67 18.23 4.98
N MET A 50 0.14 19.44 4.82
CA MET A 50 0.21 20.16 3.53
C MET A 50 1.63 20.60 3.21
N GLY A 51 2.38 21.10 4.21
CA GLY A 51 3.81 21.37 4.06
C GLY A 51 4.59 20.10 3.72
N MET A 52 4.23 18.98 4.35
CA MET A 52 4.85 17.69 4.07
C MET A 52 4.64 17.20 2.62
N VAL A 53 3.47 17.45 2.00
CA VAL A 53 3.27 17.20 0.56
C VAL A 53 4.28 17.95 -0.30
N LYS A 54 4.72 19.14 0.12
CA LYS A 54 5.67 20.01 -0.59
C LYS A 54 7.14 19.74 -0.27
N THR A 55 7.42 18.94 0.76
CA THR A 55 8.77 18.57 1.18
C THR A 55 9.45 17.68 0.12
N ASN A 56 10.79 17.69 0.04
CA ASN A 56 11.48 16.84 -0.90
C ASN A 56 11.32 15.34 -0.55
N THR A 57 11.50 14.48 -1.54
CA THR A 57 11.20 13.04 -1.41
C THR A 57 12.11 12.35 -0.38
N ASP A 58 13.40 12.71 -0.35
CA ASP A 58 14.36 12.05 0.55
C ASP A 58 14.07 12.38 2.02
N GLU A 59 13.55 13.57 2.30
CA GLU A 59 13.15 13.97 3.64
C GLU A 59 11.85 13.29 4.07
N ILE A 60 10.86 13.18 3.18
CA ILE A 60 9.56 12.60 3.51
C ILE A 60 9.67 11.10 3.83
N TYR A 61 10.64 10.40 3.25
CA TYR A 61 10.87 8.97 3.48
C TYR A 61 11.89 8.67 4.58
N ARG A 62 12.37 9.66 5.30
CA ARG A 62 13.15 9.39 6.52
C ARG A 62 12.29 8.61 7.51
N ILE A 63 12.90 7.68 8.23
CA ILE A 63 12.19 6.83 9.18
C ILE A 63 11.36 7.63 10.19
N ASP A 64 11.89 8.77 10.66
CA ASP A 64 11.21 9.68 11.58
C ASP A 64 9.91 10.28 11.02
N ASN A 65 9.80 10.37 9.68
CA ASN A 65 8.67 10.96 8.98
C ASN A 65 7.73 9.92 8.37
N ILE A 66 8.10 8.64 8.38
CA ILE A 66 7.41 7.59 7.62
C ILE A 66 5.95 7.43 8.03
N SER A 67 5.64 7.58 9.30
CA SER A 67 4.29 7.53 9.83
C SER A 67 3.40 8.64 9.24
N LEU A 68 3.91 9.87 9.24
CA LEU A 68 3.19 11.02 8.66
C LEU A 68 3.15 10.97 7.13
N ALA A 69 4.20 10.43 6.48
CA ALA A 69 4.19 10.16 5.05
C ALA A 69 3.05 9.20 4.67
N ALA A 70 2.83 8.17 5.48
CA ALA A 70 1.72 7.24 5.31
C ALA A 70 0.35 7.93 5.45
N VAL A 71 0.21 8.82 6.41
CA VAL A 71 -1.01 9.64 6.60
C VAL A 71 -1.25 10.54 5.37
N VAL A 72 -0.21 11.18 4.86
CA VAL A 72 -0.29 12.02 3.64
C VAL A 72 -0.76 11.18 2.45
N ILE A 73 -0.17 10.01 2.21
CA ILE A 73 -0.56 9.11 1.11
C ILE A 73 -2.04 8.74 1.23
N SER A 74 -2.44 8.25 2.40
CA SER A 74 -3.82 7.82 2.65
C SER A 74 -4.81 8.98 2.51
N SER A 75 -4.46 10.19 2.97
CA SER A 75 -5.28 11.40 2.81
C SER A 75 -5.48 11.76 1.35
N ILE A 76 -4.41 11.70 0.54
CA ILE A 76 -4.49 11.95 -0.90
C ILE A 76 -5.39 10.89 -1.56
N GLN A 77 -5.16 9.62 -1.28
CA GLN A 77 -5.93 8.53 -1.89
C GLN A 77 -7.42 8.61 -1.56
N VAL A 78 -7.77 8.84 -0.29
CA VAL A 78 -9.18 8.99 0.13
C VAL A 78 -9.78 10.24 -0.48
N GLY A 79 -9.07 11.37 -0.51
CA GLY A 79 -9.54 12.61 -1.12
C GLY A 79 -9.76 12.47 -2.64
N VAL A 80 -8.91 11.71 -3.33
CA VAL A 80 -9.10 11.38 -4.76
C VAL A 80 -10.37 10.56 -4.96
N VAL A 81 -10.60 9.54 -4.12
CA VAL A 81 -11.83 8.73 -4.21
C VAL A 81 -13.07 9.58 -3.93
N ASP A 82 -13.02 10.47 -2.94
CA ASP A 82 -14.14 11.39 -2.65
C ASP A 82 -14.48 12.25 -3.86
N HIS A 83 -13.47 12.81 -4.52
CA HIS A 83 -13.65 13.59 -5.75
C HIS A 83 -14.23 12.73 -6.89
N LEU A 84 -13.67 11.55 -7.12
CA LEU A 84 -14.13 10.67 -8.20
C LEU A 84 -15.60 10.24 -8.02
N ARG A 85 -16.06 10.06 -6.78
CA ARG A 85 -17.46 9.71 -6.48
C ARG A 85 -18.48 10.75 -6.85
N GLU A 86 -18.09 12.01 -6.95
CA GLU A 86 -18.99 13.08 -7.43
C GLU A 86 -19.23 13.00 -8.94
N HIS A 87 -18.33 12.36 -9.70
CA HIS A 87 -18.35 12.35 -11.17
C HIS A 87 -18.52 10.95 -11.76
N PHE A 88 -18.23 9.89 -11.03
CA PHE A 88 -18.23 8.51 -11.50
C PHE A 88 -18.96 7.59 -10.50
N PRO A 89 -19.56 6.48 -10.97
CA PRO A 89 -20.14 5.48 -10.08
C PRO A 89 -19.05 4.83 -9.19
N ASN A 90 -19.49 4.32 -8.03
CA ASN A 90 -18.61 3.53 -7.17
C ASN A 90 -18.03 2.34 -7.94
N PRO A 91 -16.79 1.92 -7.61
CA PRO A 91 -16.25 0.68 -8.15
C PRO A 91 -17.01 -0.53 -7.59
N ASP A 92 -16.92 -1.66 -8.27
CA ASP A 92 -17.46 -2.93 -7.78
C ASP A 92 -16.57 -3.55 -6.70
N TRP A 93 -15.26 -3.21 -6.71
CA TRP A 93 -14.27 -3.77 -5.81
C TRP A 93 -13.22 -2.74 -5.38
N MET A 94 -12.67 -2.93 -4.19
CA MET A 94 -11.52 -2.18 -3.69
C MET A 94 -10.38 -3.14 -3.30
N VAL A 95 -9.18 -2.84 -3.77
CA VAL A 95 -7.96 -3.64 -3.56
C VAL A 95 -6.86 -2.73 -3.03
N GLY A 96 -6.29 -3.05 -1.89
CA GLY A 96 -5.13 -2.34 -1.36
C GLY A 96 -3.86 -3.17 -1.50
N VAL A 97 -2.72 -2.50 -1.55
CA VAL A 97 -1.40 -3.11 -1.49
C VAL A 97 -0.64 -2.45 -0.35
N SER A 98 -0.31 -3.22 0.70
CA SER A 98 0.45 -2.68 1.82
C SER A 98 -0.26 -1.49 2.47
N LEU A 99 0.40 -0.34 2.60
CA LEU A 99 -0.18 0.91 3.12
C LEU A 99 -1.49 1.32 2.43
N GLY A 100 -1.68 0.95 1.16
CA GLY A 100 -2.91 1.20 0.42
C GLY A 100 -4.16 0.55 1.05
N ASP A 101 -3.97 -0.40 1.95
CA ASP A 101 -5.06 -1.02 2.72
C ASP A 101 -5.79 -0.02 3.63
N ILE A 102 -5.10 1.02 4.12
CA ILE A 102 -5.73 2.09 4.92
C ILE A 102 -6.77 2.82 4.07
N ALA A 103 -6.35 3.37 2.93
CA ALA A 103 -7.22 4.15 2.05
C ALA A 103 -8.33 3.28 1.43
N ARG A 104 -8.03 2.02 1.08
CA ARG A 104 -9.00 1.02 0.64
C ARG A 104 -10.11 0.83 1.68
N THR A 105 -9.72 0.59 2.94
CA THR A 105 -10.66 0.27 4.03
C THR A 105 -11.51 1.47 4.39
N VAL A 106 -10.94 2.67 4.42
CA VAL A 106 -11.69 3.93 4.60
C VAL A 106 -12.64 4.16 3.42
N SER A 107 -12.13 4.06 2.20
CA SER A 107 -12.93 4.31 1.00
C SER A 107 -14.04 3.27 0.79
N SER A 108 -13.89 2.04 1.30
CA SER A 108 -14.96 1.05 1.30
C SER A 108 -16.08 1.34 2.29
N GLY A 109 -15.87 2.27 3.22
CA GLY A 109 -16.79 2.57 4.32
C GLY A 109 -16.63 1.67 5.55
N ALA A 110 -15.60 0.81 5.58
CA ALA A 110 -15.37 -0.09 6.71
C ALA A 110 -14.68 0.60 7.90
N TYR A 111 -13.87 1.64 7.67
CA TYR A 111 -13.26 2.46 8.72
C TYR A 111 -13.65 3.93 8.58
N ASP A 112 -13.79 4.59 9.73
CA ASP A 112 -13.77 6.04 9.79
C ASP A 112 -12.35 6.55 9.48
N PHE A 113 -12.27 7.63 8.71
CA PHE A 113 -10.97 8.17 8.26
C PHE A 113 -10.08 8.65 9.40
N GLU A 114 -10.65 9.40 10.36
CA GLU A 114 -9.89 9.95 11.47
C GLU A 114 -9.40 8.83 12.42
N VAL A 115 -10.25 7.84 12.65
CA VAL A 115 -9.90 6.62 13.40
C VAL A 115 -8.75 5.86 12.72
N ALA A 116 -8.80 5.68 11.41
CA ALA A 116 -7.75 5.00 10.66
C ALA A 116 -6.40 5.73 10.75
N VAL A 117 -6.40 7.06 10.62
CA VAL A 117 -5.21 7.91 10.74
C VAL A 117 -4.59 7.80 12.13
N VAL A 118 -5.40 7.98 13.18
CA VAL A 118 -4.92 7.93 14.58
C VAL A 118 -4.38 6.55 14.93
N SER A 119 -5.09 5.49 14.54
CA SER A 119 -4.67 4.10 14.80
C SER A 119 -3.37 3.76 14.07
N HIS A 120 -3.19 4.23 12.83
CA HIS A 120 -1.96 4.04 12.09
C HIS A 120 -0.76 4.70 12.77
N VAL A 121 -0.89 5.96 13.19
CA VAL A 121 0.18 6.69 13.88
C VAL A 121 0.52 6.01 15.21
N LYS A 122 -0.46 5.63 16.01
CA LYS A 122 -0.24 4.86 17.25
C LYS A 122 0.50 3.56 17.01
N PHE A 123 0.12 2.83 15.96
CA PHE A 123 0.78 1.58 15.60
C PHE A 123 2.25 1.81 15.21
N THR A 124 2.53 2.78 14.36
CA THR A 124 3.89 3.07 13.88
C THR A 124 4.82 3.56 14.99
N HIS A 125 4.32 4.25 16.00
CA HIS A 125 5.12 4.65 17.16
C HIS A 125 5.57 3.46 18.03
N LYS A 126 4.90 2.30 17.94
CA LYS A 126 5.28 1.10 18.69
C LYS A 126 6.36 0.26 18.00
N ILE A 127 6.68 0.58 16.76
CA ILE A 127 7.72 -0.12 15.99
C ILE A 127 9.09 0.58 16.03
N ASP A 128 9.34 1.34 17.07
CA ASP A 128 10.61 2.06 17.27
C ASP A 128 11.80 1.07 17.30
N GLY A 129 12.88 1.42 16.61
CA GLY A 129 14.08 0.59 16.49
C GLY A 129 14.01 -0.56 15.48
N ILE A 130 12.87 -0.72 14.78
CA ILE A 130 12.69 -1.77 13.76
C ILE A 130 13.58 -1.56 12.53
N ASP A 131 13.96 -0.31 12.25
CA ASP A 131 14.90 0.10 11.20
C ASP A 131 16.30 -0.50 11.33
N LYS A 132 16.65 -1.00 12.54
CA LYS A 132 17.93 -1.68 12.81
C LYS A 132 17.88 -3.19 12.54
N LEU A 133 16.70 -3.74 12.34
CA LEU A 133 16.50 -5.18 12.20
C LEU A 133 16.75 -5.66 10.77
N GLY A 134 16.21 -4.96 9.80
CA GLY A 134 16.22 -5.37 8.40
C GLY A 134 15.55 -4.34 7.51
N GLY A 135 15.28 -4.73 6.28
CA GLY A 135 14.70 -3.85 5.27
C GLY A 135 13.74 -4.56 4.34
N ASN A 136 13.18 -3.76 3.45
CA ASN A 136 12.34 -4.20 2.36
C ASN A 136 12.86 -3.64 1.04
N ILE A 137 13.04 -4.51 0.05
CA ILE A 137 13.56 -4.16 -1.28
C ILE A 137 12.67 -4.70 -2.39
N GLY A 138 12.61 -3.98 -3.50
CA GLY A 138 12.07 -4.48 -4.75
C GLY A 138 13.14 -5.24 -5.53
N VAL A 139 12.78 -6.39 -6.09
CA VAL A 139 13.63 -7.19 -6.97
C VAL A 139 12.92 -7.38 -8.30
N ALA A 140 13.53 -6.90 -9.39
CA ALA A 140 12.96 -7.02 -10.73
C ALA A 140 13.89 -7.80 -11.65
N THR A 141 13.32 -8.63 -12.52
CA THR A 141 14.10 -9.29 -13.58
C THR A 141 14.45 -8.28 -14.67
N THR A 142 15.66 -8.36 -15.19
CA THR A 142 16.15 -7.47 -16.28
C THR A 142 15.90 -8.03 -17.67
N LEU A 143 15.67 -9.33 -17.80
CA LEU A 143 15.63 -10.06 -19.08
C LEU A 143 14.22 -10.43 -19.54
N GLN A 144 13.19 -9.74 -19.06
CA GLN A 144 11.77 -10.06 -19.33
C GLN A 144 11.39 -11.52 -19.03
N LYS A 145 12.17 -12.21 -18.23
CA LYS A 145 11.91 -13.58 -17.79
C LYS A 145 11.21 -13.53 -16.41
N PRO A 146 10.16 -14.31 -16.19
CA PRO A 146 9.56 -14.43 -14.86
C PRO A 146 10.55 -15.08 -13.89
N PHE A 147 10.35 -14.81 -12.58
CA PHE A 147 11.00 -15.59 -11.54
C PHE A 147 10.57 -17.04 -11.60
N THR A 148 11.49 -17.95 -11.32
CA THR A 148 11.29 -19.40 -11.37
C THR A 148 11.10 -19.99 -9.96
N ASN A 149 10.65 -21.24 -9.88
CA ASN A 149 10.57 -21.94 -8.59
C ASN A 149 11.94 -22.02 -7.89
N ASP A 150 13.02 -22.25 -8.65
CA ASP A 150 14.38 -22.28 -8.12
C ASP A 150 14.77 -20.93 -7.48
N ASP A 151 14.28 -19.81 -8.02
CA ASP A 151 14.50 -18.49 -7.43
C ASP A 151 13.75 -18.35 -6.09
N PHE A 152 12.50 -18.81 -6.03
CA PHE A 152 11.73 -18.79 -4.76
C PHE A 152 12.33 -19.71 -3.71
N GLU A 153 12.74 -20.92 -4.06
CA GLU A 153 13.45 -21.85 -3.15
C GLU A 153 14.75 -21.24 -2.63
N TRP A 154 15.46 -20.55 -3.51
CA TRP A 154 16.68 -19.84 -3.11
C TRP A 154 16.37 -18.71 -2.11
N PHE A 155 15.35 -17.86 -2.34
CA PHE A 155 14.93 -16.82 -1.41
C PHE A 155 14.56 -17.40 -0.04
N GLU A 156 13.79 -18.48 0.00
CA GLU A 156 13.41 -19.14 1.23
C GLU A 156 14.64 -19.65 1.99
N ALA A 157 15.59 -20.26 1.30
CA ALA A 157 16.86 -20.74 1.90
C ALA A 157 17.70 -19.61 2.48
N GLN A 158 17.56 -18.37 2.00
CA GLN A 158 18.21 -17.18 2.59
C GLN A 158 17.40 -16.58 3.77
N GLY A 159 16.28 -17.16 4.17
CA GLY A 159 15.41 -16.61 5.20
C GLY A 159 14.72 -15.30 4.75
N VAL A 160 14.33 -15.24 3.51
CA VAL A 160 13.71 -14.05 2.90
C VAL A 160 12.23 -14.32 2.67
N ASP A 161 11.37 -13.41 3.08
CA ASP A 161 9.95 -13.45 2.78
C ASP A 161 9.64 -12.66 1.51
N VAL A 162 8.93 -13.30 0.56
CA VAL A 162 8.71 -12.78 -0.79
C VAL A 162 7.25 -12.49 -1.04
N SER A 163 6.92 -11.23 -1.31
CA SER A 163 5.63 -10.82 -1.85
C SER A 163 5.68 -10.78 -3.37
N VAL A 164 4.77 -11.50 -4.02
CA VAL A 164 4.70 -11.55 -5.49
C VAL A 164 3.79 -10.43 -5.98
N LEU A 165 4.39 -9.35 -6.49
CA LEU A 165 3.64 -8.24 -7.09
C LEU A 165 3.30 -8.54 -8.55
N THR A 166 4.27 -9.02 -9.32
CA THR A 166 4.05 -9.68 -10.62
C THR A 166 5.05 -10.81 -10.78
N SER A 167 4.88 -11.64 -11.79
CA SER A 167 5.83 -12.70 -12.13
C SER A 167 7.26 -12.19 -12.42
N ARG A 168 7.44 -10.87 -12.59
CA ARG A 168 8.73 -10.21 -12.86
C ARG A 168 9.15 -9.18 -11.83
N PHE A 169 8.31 -8.91 -10.84
CA PHE A 169 8.59 -7.95 -9.79
C PHE A 169 8.17 -8.49 -8.42
N LEU A 170 9.14 -8.65 -7.55
CA LEU A 170 8.98 -9.11 -6.18
C LEU A 170 9.25 -7.97 -5.19
N ASN A 171 8.57 -8.01 -4.07
CA ASN A 171 8.90 -7.24 -2.89
C ASN A 171 9.43 -8.21 -1.83
N VAL A 172 10.59 -7.93 -1.26
CA VAL A 172 11.37 -8.85 -0.44
C VAL A 172 11.65 -8.21 0.92
N GLY A 173 11.14 -8.83 1.98
CA GLY A 173 11.35 -8.41 3.36
C GLY A 173 12.28 -9.39 4.10
N ALA A 174 13.36 -8.89 4.71
CA ALA A 174 14.31 -9.72 5.44
C ALA A 174 15.22 -8.93 6.38
N LEU A 175 16.03 -9.66 7.17
CA LEU A 175 17.15 -9.10 7.93
C LEU A 175 18.20 -8.50 6.97
N PHE A 176 18.96 -7.50 7.41
CA PHE A 176 19.98 -6.87 6.56
C PHE A 176 21.01 -7.86 6.01
N SER A 177 21.45 -8.85 6.81
CA SER A 177 22.39 -9.88 6.35
C SER A 177 21.83 -10.71 5.20
N SER A 178 20.55 -11.09 5.26
CA SER A 178 19.87 -11.81 4.16
C SER A 178 19.70 -10.94 2.93
N LEU A 179 19.40 -9.65 3.11
CA LEU A 179 19.29 -8.70 1.99
C LEU A 179 20.62 -8.48 1.27
N GLU A 180 21.75 -8.57 1.97
CA GLU A 180 23.06 -8.48 1.33
C GLU A 180 23.30 -9.68 0.40
N ASN A 181 22.98 -10.90 0.86
CA ASN A 181 23.01 -12.09 0.01
C ASN A 181 22.13 -11.92 -1.24
N VAL A 182 20.95 -11.30 -1.10
CA VAL A 182 20.07 -11.00 -2.24
C VAL A 182 20.72 -10.03 -3.21
N ARG A 183 21.38 -8.98 -2.71
CA ARG A 183 22.09 -8.00 -3.56
C ARG A 183 23.26 -8.63 -4.32
N GLU A 184 24.03 -9.51 -3.69
CA GLU A 184 25.10 -10.26 -4.34
C GLU A 184 24.54 -11.19 -5.41
N LYS A 185 23.53 -11.98 -5.09
CA LYS A 185 22.90 -12.89 -6.03
C LYS A 185 22.26 -12.16 -7.22
N ALA A 186 21.72 -10.97 -6.98
CA ALA A 186 21.14 -10.14 -8.04
C ALA A 186 22.15 -9.78 -9.13
N LYS A 187 23.43 -9.54 -8.77
CA LYS A 187 24.49 -9.27 -9.75
C LYS A 187 24.70 -10.45 -10.69
N ASP A 188 24.72 -11.68 -10.13
CA ASP A 188 24.90 -12.91 -10.89
C ASP A 188 23.70 -13.24 -11.80
N ARG A 189 22.50 -12.96 -11.30
CA ARG A 189 21.24 -13.25 -12.01
C ARG A 189 20.79 -12.11 -12.94
N GLY A 190 21.45 -10.96 -12.89
CA GLY A 190 21.07 -9.76 -13.64
C GLY A 190 19.75 -9.15 -13.13
N TRP A 191 19.40 -9.33 -11.87
CA TRP A 191 18.23 -8.71 -11.25
C TRP A 191 18.54 -7.25 -10.89
N ARG A 192 17.54 -6.39 -10.99
CA ARG A 192 17.61 -5.01 -10.54
C ARG A 192 17.02 -4.88 -9.14
N ILE A 193 17.79 -4.30 -8.23
CA ILE A 193 17.39 -4.04 -6.85
C ILE A 193 16.93 -2.59 -6.70
N MET A 194 15.85 -2.39 -5.98
CA MET A 194 15.31 -1.07 -5.62
C MET A 194 15.07 -1.01 -4.12
N PRO A 195 15.73 -0.11 -3.37
CA PRO A 195 15.40 0.13 -1.97
C PRO A 195 13.94 0.59 -1.85
N ILE A 196 13.22 0.09 -0.84
CA ILE A 196 11.85 0.50 -0.55
C ILE A 196 11.80 1.17 0.82
N ILE A 197 12.18 0.46 1.90
CA ILE A 197 12.15 0.99 3.26
C ILE A 197 13.09 0.21 4.16
N ASP A 198 13.62 0.88 5.20
CA ASP A 198 14.55 0.29 6.17
C ASP A 198 13.83 -0.38 7.35
N TYR A 199 12.79 -1.11 7.07
CA TYR A 199 12.23 -2.12 7.99
C TYR A 199 11.67 -3.30 7.18
N PRO A 200 11.69 -4.54 7.73
CA PRO A 200 11.34 -5.75 7.00
C PRO A 200 9.83 -5.96 6.89
N ALA A 201 9.12 -5.00 6.26
CA ALA A 201 7.69 -5.10 6.02
C ALA A 201 7.36 -6.38 5.21
N HIS A 202 6.16 -6.91 5.40
CA HIS A 202 5.66 -8.12 4.74
C HIS A 202 6.53 -9.34 5.02
N SER A 203 7.08 -9.43 6.25
CA SER A 203 7.92 -10.55 6.65
C SER A 203 7.63 -11.01 8.09
N ARG A 204 8.00 -12.25 8.37
CA ARG A 204 7.91 -12.86 9.71
C ARG A 204 8.66 -12.08 10.79
N TYR A 205 9.65 -11.29 10.42
CA TYR A 205 10.58 -10.64 11.36
C TYR A 205 9.94 -9.51 12.17
N ILE A 206 8.86 -8.91 11.67
CA ILE A 206 8.15 -7.84 12.42
C ILE A 206 6.96 -8.34 13.23
N LYS A 207 6.69 -9.66 13.21
CA LYS A 207 5.57 -10.24 13.96
C LYS A 207 5.53 -9.85 15.44
N PRO A 208 6.64 -9.84 16.22
CA PRO A 208 6.60 -9.44 17.63
C PRO A 208 6.06 -8.02 17.85
N TYR A 209 6.35 -7.10 16.94
CA TYR A 209 5.88 -5.71 17.01
C TYR A 209 4.38 -5.58 16.68
N VAL A 210 3.90 -6.36 15.71
CA VAL A 210 2.47 -6.43 15.38
C VAL A 210 1.68 -7.06 16.52
N ASP A 211 2.18 -8.15 17.10
CA ASP A 211 1.53 -8.83 18.24
C ASP A 211 1.38 -7.89 19.44
N ALA A 212 2.38 -7.03 19.71
CA ALA A 212 2.32 -6.02 20.78
C ALA A 212 1.23 -4.94 20.58
N SER A 213 0.74 -4.77 19.35
CA SER A 213 -0.29 -3.79 18.99
C SER A 213 -1.66 -4.42 18.72
N ARG A 214 -1.73 -5.74 18.68
CA ARG A 214 -2.92 -6.51 18.24
C ARG A 214 -4.17 -6.14 19.04
N GLU A 215 -4.09 -6.16 20.37
CA GLU A 215 -5.25 -5.89 21.24
C GLU A 215 -5.85 -4.51 20.98
N GLU A 216 -5.00 -3.47 20.92
CA GLU A 216 -5.45 -2.11 20.67
C GLU A 216 -6.13 -2.00 19.29
N PHE A 217 -5.55 -2.64 18.27
CA PHE A 217 -6.05 -2.59 16.92
C PHE A 217 -7.37 -3.35 16.76
N MET A 218 -7.51 -4.51 17.41
CA MET A 218 -8.74 -5.29 17.38
C MET A 218 -9.93 -4.58 18.05
N ASN A 219 -9.67 -3.61 18.93
CA ASN A 219 -10.70 -2.77 19.55
C ASN A 219 -11.15 -1.59 18.67
N VAL A 220 -10.51 -1.37 17.50
CA VAL A 220 -10.95 -0.33 16.56
C VAL A 220 -12.33 -0.69 15.99
N LYS A 221 -13.25 0.30 16.03
CA LYS A 221 -14.58 0.12 15.47
C LYS A 221 -14.49 -0.05 13.95
N THR A 222 -14.90 -1.21 13.48
CA THR A 222 -14.97 -1.57 12.05
C THR A 222 -16.40 -1.82 11.64
N MET A 223 -16.77 -1.40 10.45
CA MET A 223 -18.10 -1.54 9.88
C MET A 223 -18.07 -2.53 8.71
N VAL A 224 -19.22 -3.06 8.34
CA VAL A 224 -19.36 -3.81 7.09
C VAL A 224 -19.08 -2.88 5.91
N PRO A 225 -18.21 -3.26 4.97
CA PRO A 225 -17.86 -2.42 3.83
C PRO A 225 -19.06 -2.20 2.90
N GLN A 226 -19.27 -0.96 2.47
CA GLN A 226 -20.30 -0.60 1.49
C GLN A 226 -19.89 -1.00 0.06
N VAL A 227 -18.60 -0.98 -0.21
CA VAL A 227 -18.00 -1.51 -1.45
C VAL A 227 -17.13 -2.70 -1.07
N PRO A 228 -17.33 -3.88 -1.71
CA PRO A 228 -16.56 -5.08 -1.39
C PRO A 228 -15.06 -4.87 -1.44
N ILE A 229 -14.37 -5.40 -0.44
CA ILE A 229 -12.91 -5.41 -0.36
C ILE A 229 -12.39 -6.76 -0.87
N PHE A 230 -11.36 -6.75 -1.69
CA PHE A 230 -10.65 -7.96 -2.10
C PHE A 230 -9.23 -7.98 -1.52
N SER A 231 -8.91 -9.07 -0.83
CA SER A 231 -7.64 -9.27 -0.14
C SER A 231 -6.49 -9.59 -1.10
N THR A 232 -5.36 -8.94 -0.93
CA THR A 232 -4.10 -9.34 -1.59
C THR A 232 -3.29 -10.37 -0.79
N LEU A 233 -3.73 -10.71 0.43
CA LEU A 233 -3.15 -11.80 1.23
C LEU A 233 -3.83 -13.14 0.94
N SER A 234 -5.14 -13.20 1.20
CA SER A 234 -5.92 -14.42 1.07
C SER A 234 -6.45 -14.66 -0.35
N CYS A 235 -6.41 -13.64 -1.22
CA CYS A 235 -7.05 -13.62 -2.54
C CYS A 235 -8.54 -13.97 -2.47
N LYS A 236 -9.25 -13.41 -1.48
CA LYS A 236 -10.68 -13.59 -1.23
C LYS A 236 -11.36 -12.26 -0.95
N MET A 237 -12.68 -12.25 -1.06
CA MET A 237 -13.51 -11.15 -0.60
C MET A 237 -13.51 -11.09 0.93
N LEU A 238 -13.37 -9.88 1.48
CA LEU A 238 -13.55 -9.59 2.90
C LEU A 238 -14.89 -8.91 3.10
N VAL A 239 -15.75 -9.48 3.92
CA VAL A 239 -17.09 -8.98 4.19
C VAL A 239 -17.34 -8.68 5.66
N GLU A 240 -16.68 -9.43 6.55
CA GLU A 240 -16.87 -9.29 7.99
C GLU A 240 -15.88 -8.29 8.58
N PRO A 241 -16.32 -7.43 9.52
CA PRO A 241 -15.46 -6.47 10.19
C PRO A 241 -14.22 -7.09 10.83
N GLU A 242 -14.34 -8.26 11.42
CA GLU A 242 -13.25 -8.98 12.08
C GLU A 242 -12.22 -9.47 11.07
N GLU A 243 -12.62 -9.95 9.90
CA GLU A 243 -11.70 -10.35 8.82
C GLU A 243 -10.89 -9.16 8.32
N ILE A 244 -11.51 -7.98 8.22
CA ILE A 244 -10.85 -6.74 7.78
C ILE A 244 -9.79 -6.30 8.79
N LYS A 245 -10.08 -6.38 10.10
CA LYS A 245 -9.13 -6.09 11.17
C LYS A 245 -7.93 -7.05 11.15
N GLU A 246 -8.22 -8.34 11.09
CA GLU A 246 -7.17 -9.36 11.03
C GLU A 246 -6.29 -9.17 9.80
N GLU A 247 -6.87 -8.95 8.63
CA GLU A 247 -6.10 -8.71 7.41
C GLU A 247 -5.20 -7.50 7.55
N PHE A 248 -5.67 -6.41 8.16
CA PHE A 248 -4.87 -5.20 8.34
C PHE A 248 -3.63 -5.45 9.19
N LEU A 249 -3.73 -6.27 10.24
CA LEU A 249 -2.58 -6.69 11.06
C LEU A 249 -1.68 -7.68 10.31
N GLU A 250 -2.29 -8.64 9.64
CA GLU A 250 -1.58 -9.68 8.93
C GLU A 250 -0.82 -9.16 7.69
N THR A 251 -1.33 -8.10 7.02
CA THR A 251 -0.69 -7.55 5.81
C THR A 251 0.73 -7.07 6.07
N ILE A 252 1.06 -6.69 7.30
CA ILE A 252 2.38 -6.18 7.66
C ILE A 252 3.39 -7.32 7.83
N ILE A 253 2.93 -8.50 8.28
CA ILE A 253 3.79 -9.66 8.62
C ILE A 253 3.75 -10.78 7.58
N ARG A 254 2.81 -10.72 6.62
CA ARG A 254 2.65 -11.76 5.60
C ARG A 254 2.95 -11.23 4.21
N THR A 255 3.30 -12.15 3.34
CA THR A 255 3.59 -11.88 1.93
C THR A 255 2.32 -11.54 1.15
N ILE A 256 2.44 -10.60 0.23
CA ILE A 256 1.37 -10.13 -0.65
C ILE A 256 1.38 -10.93 -1.96
N HIS A 257 0.20 -11.25 -2.49
CA HIS A 257 -0.01 -11.99 -3.75
C HIS A 257 -0.79 -11.12 -4.75
N PHE A 258 -0.22 -9.98 -5.15
CA PHE A 258 -0.93 -8.98 -5.96
C PHE A 258 -1.39 -9.53 -7.32
N GLU A 259 -0.49 -10.12 -8.12
CA GLU A 259 -0.84 -10.69 -9.43
C GLU A 259 -1.94 -11.75 -9.31
N LYS A 260 -1.87 -12.60 -8.29
CA LYS A 260 -2.89 -13.61 -8.04
C LYS A 260 -4.24 -12.97 -7.71
N ALA A 261 -4.27 -11.94 -6.86
CA ALA A 261 -5.50 -11.24 -6.49
C ALA A 261 -6.15 -10.57 -7.71
N ILE A 262 -5.36 -9.88 -8.54
CA ILE A 262 -5.85 -9.26 -9.78
C ILE A 262 -6.36 -10.30 -10.77
N THR A 263 -5.63 -11.41 -10.91
CA THR A 263 -6.03 -12.54 -11.79
C THR A 263 -7.36 -13.15 -11.34
N THR A 264 -7.55 -13.35 -10.04
CA THR A 264 -8.80 -13.89 -9.48
C THR A 264 -9.95 -12.91 -9.71
N LEU A 265 -9.76 -11.62 -9.43
CA LEU A 265 -10.78 -10.60 -9.69
C LEU A 265 -11.17 -10.56 -11.18
N HIS A 266 -10.21 -10.65 -12.08
CA HIS A 266 -10.49 -10.66 -13.51
C HIS A 266 -11.23 -11.93 -13.94
N LYS A 267 -10.69 -13.12 -13.62
CA LYS A 267 -11.18 -14.40 -14.14
C LYS A 267 -12.46 -14.89 -13.46
N GLU A 268 -12.57 -14.71 -12.13
CA GLU A 268 -13.64 -15.30 -11.35
C GLU A 268 -14.75 -14.29 -11.03
N HIS A 269 -14.40 -13.00 -10.88
CA HIS A 269 -15.37 -11.95 -10.56
C HIS A 269 -15.72 -11.03 -11.74
N GLY A 270 -15.05 -11.21 -12.90
CA GLY A 270 -15.36 -10.51 -14.14
C GLY A 270 -14.98 -9.04 -14.13
N VAL A 271 -13.97 -8.64 -13.34
CA VAL A 271 -13.43 -7.29 -13.35
C VAL A 271 -12.66 -7.08 -14.65
N THR A 272 -13.03 -6.08 -15.42
CA THR A 272 -12.44 -5.77 -16.72
C THR A 272 -11.76 -4.40 -16.77
N ARG A 273 -11.86 -3.61 -15.70
CA ARG A 273 -11.19 -2.32 -15.56
C ARG A 273 -10.59 -2.17 -14.17
N PHE A 274 -9.31 -1.83 -14.10
CA PHE A 274 -8.59 -1.51 -12.87
C PHE A 274 -8.16 -0.04 -12.91
N ILE A 275 -8.45 0.70 -11.84
CA ILE A 275 -8.11 2.12 -11.71
C ILE A 275 -7.11 2.28 -10.58
N ASN A 276 -5.89 2.69 -10.91
CA ASN A 276 -4.86 3.02 -9.94
C ASN A 276 -5.22 4.32 -9.24
N ILE A 277 -5.44 4.28 -7.92
CA ILE A 277 -5.74 5.45 -7.09
C ILE A 277 -4.43 6.04 -6.56
N GLY A 278 -3.82 6.94 -7.34
CA GLY A 278 -2.52 7.58 -7.07
C GLY A 278 -2.22 7.87 -5.60
N PRO A 279 -1.17 8.59 -5.28
CA PRO A 279 -0.47 9.60 -6.10
C PRO A 279 0.69 9.09 -6.97
N CYS A 280 0.87 7.80 -7.17
CA CYS A 280 1.91 7.29 -8.04
C CYS A 280 1.38 6.28 -9.07
N LYS A 281 2.18 6.04 -10.11
CA LYS A 281 1.88 5.08 -11.18
C LYS A 281 2.50 3.69 -10.95
N SER A 282 2.92 3.35 -9.72
CA SER A 282 3.55 2.06 -9.45
C SER A 282 2.64 0.89 -9.78
N LEU A 283 1.43 0.85 -9.21
CA LEU A 283 0.48 -0.22 -9.51
C LEU A 283 -0.08 -0.14 -10.94
N TYR A 284 -0.24 1.07 -11.52
CA TYR A 284 -0.57 1.20 -12.93
C TYR A 284 0.42 0.44 -13.82
N THR A 285 1.73 0.58 -13.55
CA THR A 285 2.77 -0.13 -14.29
C THR A 285 2.72 -1.65 -14.04
N LEU A 286 2.56 -2.07 -12.78
CA LEU A 286 2.48 -3.49 -12.42
C LEU A 286 1.23 -4.16 -13.01
N LEU A 287 0.08 -3.51 -12.99
CA LEU A 287 -1.14 -4.01 -13.61
C LEU A 287 -0.95 -4.28 -15.11
N ARG A 288 -0.25 -3.39 -15.82
CA ARG A 288 0.06 -3.58 -17.25
C ARG A 288 1.09 -4.68 -17.53
N ASP A 289 1.83 -5.08 -16.50
CA ASP A 289 2.78 -6.19 -16.59
C ASP A 289 2.11 -7.57 -16.47
N ILE A 290 0.90 -7.64 -15.93
CA ILE A 290 0.11 -8.86 -15.81
C ILE A 290 -0.39 -9.27 -17.21
N PRO A 291 -0.13 -10.49 -17.68
CA PRO A 291 -0.45 -10.91 -19.06
C PRO A 291 -1.93 -11.30 -19.20
N LEU A 292 -2.84 -10.36 -18.94
CA LEU A 292 -4.29 -10.52 -19.06
C LEU A 292 -4.90 -9.33 -19.79
N GLU A 293 -6.01 -9.55 -20.46
CA GLU A 293 -6.73 -8.53 -21.21
C GLU A 293 -7.75 -7.80 -20.33
N PHE A 294 -7.34 -6.69 -19.74
CA PHE A 294 -8.21 -5.76 -19.04
C PHE A 294 -7.74 -4.31 -19.24
N GLN A 295 -8.63 -3.38 -19.00
CA GLN A 295 -8.31 -1.96 -19.06
C GLN A 295 -7.62 -1.50 -17.77
N VAL A 296 -6.51 -0.79 -17.89
CA VAL A 296 -5.84 -0.09 -16.79
C VAL A 296 -5.96 1.41 -17.01
N THR A 297 -6.46 2.11 -16.00
CA THR A 297 -6.62 3.57 -16.00
C THR A 297 -5.90 4.13 -14.77
N ASP A 298 -5.27 5.28 -14.90
CA ASP A 298 -4.77 6.05 -13.76
C ASP A 298 -5.85 7.05 -13.30
N ALA A 299 -5.99 7.27 -11.99
CA ALA A 299 -6.93 8.25 -11.47
C ALA A 299 -6.65 9.65 -12.00
N GLU A 300 -5.38 9.99 -12.30
CA GLU A 300 -5.01 11.28 -12.88
C GLU A 300 -5.69 11.52 -14.24
N ASP A 301 -5.83 10.47 -15.06
CA ASP A 301 -6.50 10.58 -16.37
C ASP A 301 -7.99 10.87 -16.17
N LEU A 302 -8.60 10.33 -15.11
CA LEU A 302 -10.00 10.61 -14.75
C LEU A 302 -10.15 12.02 -14.18
N LEU A 303 -9.26 12.46 -13.29
CA LEU A 303 -9.27 13.80 -12.72
C LEU A 303 -9.12 14.88 -13.80
N ALA A 304 -8.34 14.61 -14.85
CA ALA A 304 -8.22 15.53 -15.99
C ALA A 304 -9.54 15.68 -16.78
N SER A 305 -10.41 14.68 -16.76
CA SER A 305 -11.71 14.71 -17.45
C SER A 305 -12.83 15.36 -16.64
N THR A 306 -12.58 15.69 -15.35
CA THR A 306 -13.56 16.39 -14.47
C THR A 306 -13.31 17.90 -14.36
N LYS A 307 -12.24 18.42 -14.97
CA LYS A 307 -11.93 19.85 -15.12
C LYS A 307 -12.63 20.41 -16.33
#